data_f52a4ca92120f8839b75a2c02542a989
#
_entry.id   f52a4ca92120f8839b75a2c02542a989
#
_cell.length_a   1.000
_cell.length_b   1.000
_cell.length_c   1.000
_cell.angle_alpha   90.00
_cell.angle_beta   90.00
_cell.angle_gamma   90.00
#
_symmetry.space_group_name_H-M   'P 1'
#
loop_
_entity.id
_entity.type
_entity.pdbx_description
1 polymer ?
#
loop_
_entity_poly.entity_id
_entity_poly.type
_entity_poly.pdbx_seq_one_letter_code
_entity_poly.pdbx_strand_id
1 'polypeptide(L)'
;MTPTTPQPTAPATGAPVPPPVPATTLSATTLPALLARNAALTPNALAVVDGDTTLTYAGLLEAGHALAAYLRDHGVSRGDRVALMTTRSARTVVAQLGLWLAGAACVPLDPAQPRPRTEAMIADADVSLTVGDGKLLDAVTLPGPVLALPEEPLTSGSPVDESDPDSPAFIMFTSGSTGRPKGVAVPHRAVAELVTAPDYVTLTGRDRVLFHSPMTFDASTFEVWVALANGAAVVVCTEQRPSLEDLARHVERYGVTVAFFTTALFHQLAARRSRVFTQLRSVLVGGEAMATAPAREVLTAFPWLELVNGYGPTETTTFATAHRVTEQDLEGPIPIGRPISGATAHVLDSEGHPVADGDRGELWIGGSRLALGYTGRPELTAERFVEHPAAGRLYRTGDVVSLRPDGILRFHGRNDDQVKVRGFRIEPAEVEHVLREQPDVDDAAVTVDGAGTPQARLVAFVVAAPGPVPSGGALRERLTAALPAHLVPDAITLLGRLPLTPAGKVDRRALTGRPHAADNRPTDVPAAEMTPLEQAVADVWSQALELEVTSADIEFFALGGHSLLALAATENLREELGVEISLAEFFAAPTVAAQAALVERALLAAHGDLHLDLPEHSDAH
;
A
#
# COMPACT_ATOMS: atom_id res chain seq x y z
N MET A 1 7.68 -23.06 -49.71
CA MET A 1 8.64 -22.19 -48.98
C MET A 1 7.90 -21.68 -47.75
N THR A 2 8.13 -22.35 -46.64
CA THR A 2 7.57 -21.95 -45.32
C THR A 2 8.47 -20.89 -44.72
N PRO A 3 7.94 -19.82 -44.13
CA PRO A 3 8.75 -18.79 -43.51
C PRO A 3 9.32 -19.32 -42.17
N THR A 4 10.62 -19.33 -42.05
CA THR A 4 11.38 -19.61 -40.83
C THR A 4 11.22 -18.46 -39.86
N THR A 5 10.59 -18.72 -38.72
CA THR A 5 10.54 -17.81 -37.57
C THR A 5 11.95 -17.66 -37.00
N PRO A 6 12.44 -16.44 -36.70
CA PRO A 6 13.74 -16.27 -36.08
C PRO A 6 13.69 -16.75 -34.62
N GLN A 7 14.59 -17.66 -34.25
CA GLN A 7 14.81 -18.01 -32.85
C GLN A 7 15.35 -16.80 -32.05
N PRO A 8 14.86 -16.61 -30.81
CA PRO A 8 15.42 -15.56 -29.96
C PRO A 8 16.88 -15.90 -29.60
N THR A 9 17.76 -14.97 -29.90
CA THR A 9 19.17 -15.01 -29.50
C THR A 9 19.28 -15.10 -27.98
N ALA A 10 20.03 -16.08 -27.48
CA ALA A 10 20.31 -16.25 -26.07
C ALA A 10 20.94 -14.95 -25.48
N PRO A 11 20.45 -14.46 -24.32
CA PRO A 11 21.02 -13.28 -23.70
C PRO A 11 22.44 -13.56 -23.19
N ALA A 12 23.28 -12.54 -23.33
CA ALA A 12 24.67 -12.53 -22.91
C ALA A 12 24.83 -12.97 -21.44
N THR A 13 25.95 -13.60 -21.14
CA THR A 13 26.40 -14.10 -19.84
C THR A 13 26.10 -13.10 -18.72
N GLY A 14 25.19 -13.47 -17.82
CA GLY A 14 24.74 -12.61 -16.74
C GLY A 14 25.82 -12.25 -15.73
N ALA A 15 25.71 -11.06 -15.15
CA ALA A 15 26.52 -10.61 -14.04
C ALA A 15 26.48 -11.63 -12.87
N PRO A 16 27.60 -11.85 -12.18
CA PRO A 16 27.65 -12.77 -11.05
C PRO A 16 26.69 -12.33 -9.93
N VAL A 17 25.93 -13.28 -9.39
CA VAL A 17 25.12 -13.04 -8.19
C VAL A 17 26.09 -12.80 -7.03
N PRO A 18 25.94 -11.69 -6.26
CA PRO A 18 26.79 -11.45 -5.11
C PRO A 18 26.66 -12.58 -4.09
N PRO A 19 27.77 -13.00 -3.46
CA PRO A 19 27.69 -14.02 -2.41
C PRO A 19 26.80 -13.54 -1.24
N PRO A 20 26.05 -14.44 -0.59
CA PRO A 20 25.18 -14.07 0.53
C PRO A 20 26.03 -13.48 1.68
N VAL A 21 25.50 -12.44 2.33
CA VAL A 21 26.09 -11.84 3.53
C VAL A 21 25.91 -12.83 4.68
N PRO A 22 26.98 -13.18 5.44
CA PRO A 22 26.80 -14.01 6.63
C PRO A 22 25.85 -13.39 7.64
N ALA A 23 24.96 -14.19 8.25
CA ALA A 23 23.96 -13.72 9.21
C ALA A 23 24.56 -12.90 10.37
N THR A 24 25.74 -13.25 10.85
CA THR A 24 26.47 -12.50 11.88
C THR A 24 26.90 -11.10 11.46
N THR A 25 26.93 -10.80 10.16
CA THR A 25 27.31 -9.49 9.62
C THR A 25 26.08 -8.60 9.37
N LEU A 26 24.88 -9.20 9.26
CA LEU A 26 23.65 -8.47 8.92
C LEU A 26 23.18 -7.54 10.05
N SER A 27 23.38 -7.95 11.31
CA SER A 27 23.01 -7.12 12.47
C SER A 27 23.83 -5.82 12.58
N ALA A 28 24.95 -5.74 11.87
CA ALA A 28 25.82 -4.57 11.81
C ALA A 28 25.80 -3.88 10.44
N THR A 29 24.76 -4.11 9.60
CA THR A 29 24.70 -3.65 8.23
C THR A 29 23.61 -2.59 8.04
N THR A 30 23.89 -1.58 7.24
CA THR A 30 22.91 -0.55 6.83
C THR A 30 22.47 -0.76 5.37
N LEU A 31 21.34 -0.16 4.98
CA LEU A 31 20.88 -0.21 3.59
C LEU A 31 21.85 0.47 2.60
N PRO A 32 22.43 1.64 2.92
CA PRO A 32 23.49 2.21 2.10
C PRO A 32 24.68 1.27 1.89
N ALA A 33 25.13 0.58 2.94
CA ALA A 33 26.25 -0.38 2.84
C ALA A 33 25.92 -1.57 1.91
N LEU A 34 24.68 -2.09 1.92
CA LEU A 34 24.24 -3.13 0.98
C LEU A 34 24.27 -2.64 -0.47
N LEU A 35 23.80 -1.42 -0.72
CA LEU A 35 23.83 -0.82 -2.06
C LEU A 35 25.28 -0.58 -2.51
N ALA A 36 26.15 -0.03 -1.65
CA ALA A 36 27.55 0.21 -1.95
C ALA A 36 28.28 -1.09 -2.31
N ARG A 37 28.00 -2.20 -1.61
CA ARG A 37 28.53 -3.52 -1.95
C ARG A 37 28.13 -3.95 -3.36
N ASN A 38 26.86 -3.83 -3.74
CA ASN A 38 26.39 -4.20 -5.06
C ASN A 38 26.91 -3.26 -6.15
N ALA A 39 27.03 -1.97 -5.86
CA ALA A 39 27.66 -1.00 -6.75
C ALA A 39 29.14 -1.33 -7.02
N ALA A 40 29.88 -1.83 -6.02
CA ALA A 40 31.26 -2.27 -6.19
C ALA A 40 31.35 -3.57 -7.02
N LEU A 41 30.40 -4.50 -6.89
CA LEU A 41 30.41 -5.78 -7.60
C LEU A 41 29.93 -5.65 -9.05
N THR A 42 28.87 -4.85 -9.27
CA THR A 42 28.17 -4.72 -10.56
C THR A 42 27.82 -3.26 -10.85
N PRO A 43 28.82 -2.35 -10.99
CA PRO A 43 28.58 -0.90 -11.06
C PRO A 43 27.66 -0.49 -12.22
N ASN A 44 27.74 -1.17 -13.34
CA ASN A 44 26.99 -0.87 -14.56
C ASN A 44 25.65 -1.63 -14.67
N ALA A 45 25.31 -2.49 -13.70
CA ALA A 45 24.02 -3.15 -13.69
C ALA A 45 22.90 -2.12 -13.43
N LEU A 46 21.71 -2.36 -14.02
CA LEU A 46 20.54 -1.52 -13.78
C LEU A 46 20.11 -1.66 -12.32
N ALA A 47 19.92 -0.52 -11.65
CA ALA A 47 19.38 -0.44 -10.29
C ALA A 47 17.92 0.07 -10.28
N VAL A 48 17.62 1.12 -11.07
CA VAL A 48 16.29 1.71 -11.14
C VAL A 48 15.92 1.99 -12.59
N VAL A 49 14.68 1.68 -12.96
CA VAL A 49 14.05 2.00 -14.24
C VAL A 49 12.79 2.80 -13.95
N ASP A 50 12.71 4.03 -14.46
CA ASP A 50 11.60 4.96 -14.26
C ASP A 50 11.25 5.62 -15.61
N GLY A 51 10.34 5.03 -16.33
CA GLY A 51 10.05 5.43 -17.71
C GLY A 51 11.28 5.30 -18.60
N ASP A 52 11.73 6.41 -19.18
CA ASP A 52 12.93 6.50 -20.00
C ASP A 52 14.20 6.80 -19.16
N THR A 53 14.04 7.12 -17.88
CA THR A 53 15.14 7.36 -16.95
C THR A 53 15.65 6.04 -16.37
N THR A 54 16.95 5.82 -16.43
CA THR A 54 17.57 4.65 -15.82
C THR A 54 18.76 5.05 -14.95
N LEU A 55 18.92 4.37 -13.81
CA LEU A 55 20.08 4.49 -12.97
C LEU A 55 20.78 3.12 -12.87
N THR A 56 22.10 3.14 -13.02
CA THR A 56 22.94 1.99 -12.66
C THR A 56 23.19 1.97 -11.15
N TYR A 57 23.72 0.87 -10.62
CA TYR A 57 24.10 0.80 -9.20
C TYR A 57 25.12 1.87 -8.81
N ALA A 58 26.13 2.10 -9.66
CA ALA A 58 27.09 3.19 -9.44
C ALA A 58 26.41 4.56 -9.49
N GLY A 59 25.57 4.81 -10.51
CA GLY A 59 24.89 6.08 -10.66
C GLY A 59 23.90 6.36 -9.52
N LEU A 60 23.20 5.35 -9.01
CA LEU A 60 22.32 5.50 -7.86
C LEU A 60 23.10 5.85 -6.59
N LEU A 61 24.24 5.18 -6.35
CA LEU A 61 25.10 5.45 -5.20
C LEU A 61 25.73 6.86 -5.28
N GLU A 62 26.21 7.27 -6.45
CA GLU A 62 26.76 8.62 -6.70
C GLU A 62 25.70 9.70 -6.46
N ALA A 63 24.49 9.51 -6.99
CA ALA A 63 23.38 10.44 -6.77
C ALA A 63 23.00 10.52 -5.29
N GLY A 64 22.99 9.38 -4.59
CA GLY A 64 22.76 9.32 -3.14
C GLY A 64 23.79 10.11 -2.34
N HIS A 65 25.09 9.94 -2.63
CA HIS A 65 26.16 10.70 -1.96
C HIS A 65 26.09 12.19 -2.27
N ALA A 66 25.82 12.57 -3.51
CA ALA A 66 25.68 13.97 -3.89
C ALA A 66 24.50 14.63 -3.14
N LEU A 67 23.37 13.91 -3.03
CA LEU A 67 22.22 14.40 -2.27
C LEU A 67 22.50 14.43 -0.76
N ALA A 68 23.20 13.45 -0.20
CA ALA A 68 23.57 13.47 1.22
C ALA A 68 24.44 14.69 1.56
N ALA A 69 25.43 15.03 0.71
CA ALA A 69 26.23 16.23 0.85
C ALA A 69 25.37 17.50 0.81
N TYR A 70 24.48 17.60 -0.18
CA TYR A 70 23.52 18.71 -0.30
C TYR A 70 22.65 18.86 0.96
N LEU A 71 22.08 17.77 1.48
CA LEU A 71 21.24 17.77 2.67
C LEU A 71 22.03 18.25 3.91
N ARG A 72 23.27 17.81 4.06
CA ARG A 72 24.14 18.24 5.16
C ARG A 72 24.49 19.73 5.07
N ASP A 73 24.77 20.24 3.88
CA ASP A 73 25.00 21.67 3.66
C ASP A 73 23.77 22.53 4.00
N HIS A 74 22.57 21.91 3.99
CA HIS A 74 21.31 22.53 4.39
C HIS A 74 20.87 22.17 5.82
N GLY A 75 21.79 21.65 6.65
CA GLY A 75 21.59 21.49 8.08
C GLY A 75 21.13 20.11 8.54
N VAL A 76 20.95 19.12 7.64
CA VAL A 76 20.63 17.75 8.05
C VAL A 76 21.84 17.14 8.75
N SER A 77 21.58 16.58 9.93
CA SER A 77 22.60 15.97 10.78
C SER A 77 22.24 14.53 11.14
N ARG A 78 23.23 13.75 11.56
CA ARG A 78 23.02 12.39 12.05
C ARG A 78 22.04 12.38 13.21
N GLY A 79 21.06 11.48 13.12
CA GLY A 79 19.99 11.31 14.11
C GLY A 79 18.75 12.16 13.86
N ASP A 80 18.79 13.08 12.88
CA ASP A 80 17.62 13.85 12.47
C ASP A 80 16.51 12.94 11.91
N ARG A 81 15.29 13.41 12.03
CA ARG A 81 14.10 12.82 11.44
C ARG A 81 13.62 13.79 10.38
N VAL A 82 13.76 13.35 9.13
CA VAL A 82 13.45 14.20 7.98
C VAL A 82 12.23 13.62 7.25
N ALA A 83 11.20 14.45 7.13
CA ALA A 83 10.03 14.09 6.36
C ALA A 83 10.34 14.11 4.86
N LEU A 84 9.87 13.10 4.15
CA LEU A 84 10.02 12.99 2.69
C LEU A 84 8.66 13.04 2.02
N MET A 85 8.42 14.10 1.23
CA MET A 85 7.19 14.33 0.47
C MET A 85 7.50 14.34 -1.03
N THR A 86 7.40 13.17 -1.65
CA THR A 86 7.67 12.97 -3.07
C THR A 86 6.62 12.07 -3.71
N THR A 87 6.46 12.16 -5.03
CA THR A 87 5.76 11.15 -5.80
C THR A 87 6.67 9.96 -6.06
N ARG A 88 6.09 8.77 -6.25
CA ARG A 88 6.83 7.54 -6.57
C ARG A 88 7.64 7.74 -7.86
N SER A 89 8.97 7.63 -7.76
CA SER A 89 9.92 7.88 -8.84
C SER A 89 11.31 7.37 -8.48
N ALA A 90 12.23 7.33 -9.44
CA ALA A 90 13.66 7.10 -9.19
C ALA A 90 14.23 8.14 -8.23
N ARG A 91 13.77 9.39 -8.30
CA ARG A 91 14.17 10.49 -7.42
C ARG A 91 13.83 10.21 -5.96
N THR A 92 12.70 9.54 -5.69
CA THR A 92 12.33 9.12 -4.34
C THR A 92 13.30 8.10 -3.77
N VAL A 93 13.78 7.15 -4.59
CA VAL A 93 14.78 6.17 -4.17
C VAL A 93 16.12 6.86 -3.85
N VAL A 94 16.53 7.81 -4.69
CA VAL A 94 17.73 8.65 -4.44
C VAL A 94 17.56 9.47 -3.16
N ALA A 95 16.37 10.04 -2.92
CA ALA A 95 16.09 10.85 -1.74
C ALA A 95 16.19 10.04 -0.44
N GLN A 96 15.60 8.84 -0.40
CA GLN A 96 15.75 7.93 0.75
C GLN A 96 17.21 7.58 1.01
N LEU A 97 17.93 7.20 -0.04
CA LEU A 97 19.36 6.86 0.07
C LEU A 97 20.17 8.06 0.59
N GLY A 98 19.94 9.25 0.06
CA GLY A 98 20.62 10.47 0.47
C GLY A 98 20.37 10.83 1.94
N LEU A 99 19.13 10.68 2.42
CA LEU A 99 18.77 10.87 3.84
C LEU A 99 19.54 9.88 4.73
N TRP A 100 19.58 8.61 4.37
CA TRP A 100 20.28 7.58 5.15
C TRP A 100 21.80 7.77 5.15
N LEU A 101 22.37 8.13 4.01
CA LEU A 101 23.79 8.45 3.92
C LEU A 101 24.14 9.69 4.76
N ALA A 102 23.23 10.66 4.90
CA ALA A 102 23.39 11.79 5.82
C ALA A 102 23.16 11.42 7.30
N GLY A 103 22.79 10.17 7.59
CA GLY A 103 22.52 9.67 8.95
C GLY A 103 21.14 10.01 9.50
N ALA A 104 20.22 10.44 8.64
CA ALA A 104 18.85 10.83 9.04
C ALA A 104 17.85 9.69 8.83
N ALA A 105 16.83 9.62 9.68
CA ALA A 105 15.67 8.75 9.51
C ALA A 105 14.69 9.36 8.48
N CYS A 106 14.18 8.53 7.56
CA CYS A 106 13.17 8.94 6.60
C CYS A 106 11.77 8.81 7.20
N VAL A 107 10.97 9.87 7.15
CA VAL A 107 9.55 9.89 7.53
C VAL A 107 8.72 10.12 6.27
N PRO A 108 8.22 9.08 5.59
CA PRO A 108 7.45 9.26 4.37
C PRO A 108 6.11 9.95 4.66
N LEU A 109 5.80 11.00 3.89
CA LEU A 109 4.52 11.71 3.94
C LEU A 109 3.80 11.64 2.59
N ASP A 110 2.51 11.37 2.63
CA ASP A 110 1.65 11.40 1.44
C ASP A 110 1.09 12.81 1.25
N PRO A 111 1.36 13.48 0.12
CA PRO A 111 0.85 14.82 -0.15
C PRO A 111 -0.69 14.89 -0.25
N ALA A 112 -1.36 13.74 -0.47
CA ALA A 112 -2.81 13.66 -0.52
C ALA A 112 -3.47 13.56 0.87
N GLN A 113 -2.69 13.48 1.95
CA GLN A 113 -3.26 13.41 3.30
C GLN A 113 -3.78 14.77 3.77
N PRO A 114 -4.87 14.78 4.57
CA PRO A 114 -5.36 16.00 5.19
C PRO A 114 -4.29 16.68 6.03
N ARG A 115 -4.24 18.00 5.92
CA ARG A 115 -3.27 18.85 6.61
C ARG A 115 -3.19 18.59 8.14
N PRO A 116 -4.31 18.52 8.90
CA PRO A 116 -4.24 18.28 10.34
C PRO A 116 -3.52 16.97 10.70
N ARG A 117 -3.73 15.93 9.88
CA ARG A 117 -3.05 14.64 10.05
C ARG A 117 -1.55 14.74 9.77
N THR A 118 -1.18 15.40 8.69
CA THR A 118 0.23 15.62 8.33
C THR A 118 0.96 16.41 9.42
N GLU A 119 0.34 17.47 9.95
CA GLU A 119 0.87 18.27 11.06
C GLU A 119 1.08 17.41 12.33
N ALA A 120 0.11 16.55 12.66
CA ALA A 120 0.22 15.64 13.80
C ALA A 120 1.38 14.61 13.61
N MET A 121 1.54 14.06 12.40
CA MET A 121 2.63 13.12 12.09
C MET A 121 4.00 13.79 12.18
N ILE A 122 4.15 15.01 11.68
CA ILE A 122 5.37 15.81 11.77
C ILE A 122 5.73 16.07 13.25
N ALA A 123 4.75 16.47 14.06
CA ALA A 123 4.95 16.72 15.49
C ALA A 123 5.26 15.42 16.26
N ASP A 124 4.50 14.34 16.05
CA ASP A 124 4.69 13.05 16.75
C ASP A 124 6.03 12.39 16.38
N ALA A 125 6.52 12.59 15.15
CA ALA A 125 7.83 12.11 14.73
C ALA A 125 8.97 13.06 15.13
N ASP A 126 8.70 14.26 15.65
CA ASP A 126 9.71 15.28 15.95
C ASP A 126 10.58 15.56 14.71
N VAL A 127 9.93 15.87 13.59
CA VAL A 127 10.58 16.15 12.30
C VAL A 127 11.32 17.46 12.34
N SER A 128 12.62 17.45 12.03
CA SER A 128 13.46 18.66 12.00
C SER A 128 13.35 19.43 10.68
N LEU A 129 13.10 18.73 9.57
CA LEU A 129 13.03 19.28 8.21
C LEU A 129 12.09 18.44 7.35
N THR A 130 11.31 19.09 6.49
CA THR A 130 10.60 18.40 5.40
C THR A 130 11.31 18.64 4.07
N VAL A 131 11.67 17.57 3.39
CA VAL A 131 12.25 17.62 2.03
C VAL A 131 11.25 17.01 1.03
N GLY A 132 11.24 17.50 -0.21
CA GLY A 132 10.32 16.96 -1.19
C GLY A 132 10.38 17.64 -2.56
N ASP A 133 9.47 17.25 -3.43
CA ASP A 133 9.32 17.89 -4.74
C ASP A 133 8.76 19.31 -4.55
N GLY A 134 9.41 20.30 -5.16
CA GLY A 134 9.05 21.71 -4.97
C GLY A 134 7.56 21.99 -5.22
N LYS A 135 6.98 21.44 -6.31
CA LYS A 135 5.57 21.59 -6.62
C LYS A 135 4.62 21.02 -5.55
N LEU A 136 5.02 19.91 -4.90
CA LEU A 136 4.22 19.32 -3.82
C LEU A 136 4.34 20.16 -2.54
N LEU A 137 5.53 20.65 -2.22
CA LEU A 137 5.77 21.49 -1.06
C LEU A 137 5.05 22.85 -1.19
N ASP A 138 5.00 23.41 -2.39
CA ASP A 138 4.29 24.68 -2.69
C ASP A 138 2.75 24.52 -2.57
N ALA A 139 2.24 23.31 -2.81
CA ALA A 139 0.80 23.03 -2.78
C ALA A 139 0.26 22.84 -1.35
N VAL A 140 1.12 22.66 -0.35
CA VAL A 140 0.73 22.37 1.04
C VAL A 140 1.41 23.35 2.00
N THR A 141 0.71 23.71 3.08
CA THR A 141 1.33 24.47 4.17
C THR A 141 1.76 23.46 5.25
N LEU A 142 3.06 23.35 5.47
CA LEU A 142 3.66 22.45 6.45
C LEU A 142 4.24 23.21 7.64
N PRO A 143 4.24 22.63 8.84
CA PRO A 143 4.94 23.21 9.98
C PRO A 143 6.46 23.00 9.85
N GLY A 144 7.24 23.96 10.30
CA GLY A 144 8.70 23.86 10.34
C GLY A 144 9.41 24.18 9.02
N PRO A 145 10.72 23.94 8.96
CA PRO A 145 11.52 24.18 7.76
C PRO A 145 11.16 23.22 6.63
N VAL A 146 11.18 23.72 5.38
CA VAL A 146 11.01 22.93 4.17
C VAL A 146 12.17 23.17 3.21
N LEU A 147 12.58 22.14 2.49
CA LEU A 147 13.64 22.19 1.51
C LEU A 147 13.20 21.45 0.24
N ALA A 148 13.12 22.15 -0.88
CA ALA A 148 12.88 21.52 -2.17
C ALA A 148 14.10 20.70 -2.60
N LEU A 149 13.87 19.47 -3.02
CA LEU A 149 14.90 18.67 -3.67
C LEU A 149 15.31 19.35 -4.99
N PRO A 150 16.62 19.31 -5.38
CA PRO A 150 17.08 19.86 -6.65
C PRO A 150 16.33 19.25 -7.83
N GLU A 151 15.88 20.06 -8.79
CA GLU A 151 15.19 19.56 -9.99
C GLU A 151 16.14 18.74 -10.88
N GLU A 152 17.37 19.23 -11.06
CA GLU A 152 18.41 18.54 -11.80
C GLU A 152 19.17 17.55 -10.89
N PRO A 153 19.57 16.38 -11.42
CA PRO A 153 20.38 15.43 -10.68
C PRO A 153 21.70 16.06 -10.25
N LEU A 154 22.04 15.93 -8.97
CA LEU A 154 23.33 16.34 -8.46
C LEU A 154 24.42 15.37 -8.97
N THR A 155 25.48 15.91 -9.55
CA THR A 155 26.53 15.12 -10.21
C THR A 155 27.84 15.06 -9.42
N SER A 156 27.95 15.79 -8.31
CA SER A 156 29.16 15.82 -7.51
C SER A 156 28.86 16.00 -6.02
N GLY A 157 29.54 15.23 -5.21
CA GLY A 157 29.52 15.31 -3.75
C GLY A 157 30.60 14.42 -3.17
N SER A 158 31.22 14.84 -2.07
CA SER A 158 32.13 13.95 -1.35
C SER A 158 31.36 12.74 -0.83
N PRO A 159 31.92 11.52 -0.88
CA PRO A 159 31.28 10.37 -0.28
C PRO A 159 30.96 10.61 1.19
N VAL A 160 29.69 10.45 1.55
CA VAL A 160 29.17 10.58 2.91
C VAL A 160 28.47 9.29 3.26
N ASP A 161 28.76 8.72 4.41
CA ASP A 161 27.98 7.64 5.00
C ASP A 161 28.04 7.76 6.53
N GLU A 162 26.98 8.35 7.09
CA GLU A 162 26.76 8.50 8.54
C GLU A 162 25.68 7.53 9.04
N SER A 163 25.29 6.56 8.19
CA SER A 163 24.25 5.58 8.54
C SER A 163 24.70 4.66 9.69
N ASP A 164 23.76 4.29 10.54
CA ASP A 164 24.02 3.44 11.71
C ASP A 164 22.99 2.30 11.74
N PRO A 165 23.40 1.03 11.90
CA PRO A 165 22.52 -0.12 11.90
C PRO A 165 21.37 -0.04 12.91
N ASP A 166 21.59 0.56 14.07
CA ASP A 166 20.62 0.70 15.15
C ASP A 166 19.76 1.97 15.05
N SER A 167 20.13 2.91 14.19
CA SER A 167 19.32 4.10 13.91
C SER A 167 18.10 3.75 13.06
N PRO A 168 16.97 4.48 13.23
CA PRO A 168 15.81 4.30 12.36
C PRO A 168 16.16 4.58 10.89
N ALA A 169 15.88 3.61 10.01
CA ALA A 169 15.83 3.87 8.57
C ALA A 169 14.53 4.59 8.22
N PHE A 170 13.42 4.11 8.80
CA PHE A 170 12.08 4.65 8.59
C PHE A 170 11.36 4.95 9.90
N ILE A 171 10.50 5.97 9.87
CA ILE A 171 9.40 6.14 10.79
C ILE A 171 8.12 6.12 9.97
N MET A 172 7.44 4.97 9.93
CA MET A 172 6.21 4.78 9.15
C MET A 172 4.99 4.90 10.03
N PHE A 173 4.03 5.70 9.60
CA PHE A 173 2.81 5.91 10.36
C PHE A 173 1.73 4.88 10.02
N THR A 174 1.17 4.29 11.06
CA THR A 174 0.00 3.40 10.99
C THR A 174 -1.14 3.99 11.79
N SER A 175 -2.37 3.49 11.55
CA SER A 175 -3.54 3.87 12.37
C SER A 175 -3.30 3.52 13.84
N GLY A 176 -3.85 4.32 14.75
CA GLY A 176 -3.64 4.19 16.18
C GLY A 176 -4.91 3.95 16.99
N SER A 177 -4.87 3.00 17.92
CA SER A 177 -5.99 2.66 18.81
C SER A 177 -6.43 3.80 19.74
N THR A 178 -5.60 4.82 19.90
CA THR A 178 -5.89 6.03 20.70
C THR A 178 -6.53 7.15 19.90
N GLY A 179 -6.95 6.91 18.65
CA GLY A 179 -7.54 7.92 17.79
C GLY A 179 -6.54 8.80 17.03
N ARG A 180 -5.22 8.56 17.17
CA ARG A 180 -4.16 9.28 16.45
C ARG A 180 -3.19 8.30 15.79
N PRO A 181 -2.63 8.62 14.63
CA PRO A 181 -1.64 7.79 13.99
C PRO A 181 -0.44 7.57 14.90
N LYS A 182 0.24 6.42 14.75
CA LYS A 182 1.44 6.07 15.51
C LYS A 182 2.60 5.82 14.58
N GLY A 183 3.73 6.49 14.80
CA GLY A 183 4.96 6.33 14.03
C GLY A 183 5.77 5.13 14.51
N VAL A 184 5.96 4.14 13.67
CA VAL A 184 6.76 2.94 13.95
C VAL A 184 8.20 3.18 13.50
N ALA A 185 9.15 3.19 14.43
CA ALA A 185 10.56 3.40 14.14
C ALA A 185 11.26 2.07 13.81
N VAL A 186 11.63 1.88 12.55
CA VAL A 186 12.24 0.65 12.03
C VAL A 186 13.74 0.87 11.78
N PRO A 187 14.65 0.15 12.46
CA PRO A 187 16.08 0.37 12.30
C PRO A 187 16.65 -0.22 11.01
N HIS A 188 17.77 0.32 10.54
CA HIS A 188 18.46 -0.17 9.33
C HIS A 188 18.73 -1.67 9.37
N ARG A 189 19.23 -2.20 10.50
CA ARG A 189 19.54 -3.63 10.65
C ARG A 189 18.33 -4.52 10.43
N ALA A 190 17.14 -4.09 10.86
CA ALA A 190 15.91 -4.87 10.70
C ALA A 190 15.48 -4.95 9.23
N VAL A 191 15.59 -3.82 8.51
CA VAL A 191 15.33 -3.78 7.06
C VAL A 191 16.40 -4.55 6.30
N ALA A 192 17.68 -4.40 6.66
CA ALA A 192 18.78 -5.12 6.02
C ALA A 192 18.58 -6.64 6.11
N GLU A 193 18.11 -7.14 7.25
CA GLU A 193 17.83 -8.57 7.42
C GLU A 193 16.60 -9.03 6.64
N LEU A 194 15.55 -8.21 6.54
CA LEU A 194 14.39 -8.50 5.69
C LEU A 194 14.79 -8.69 4.23
N VAL A 195 15.67 -7.81 3.71
CA VAL A 195 15.91 -7.69 2.27
C VAL A 195 17.10 -8.49 1.78
N THR A 196 18.01 -8.91 2.66
CA THR A 196 19.22 -9.63 2.25
C THR A 196 18.98 -11.12 2.14
N ALA A 197 19.26 -11.71 0.97
CA ALA A 197 19.09 -13.14 0.71
C ALA A 197 17.75 -13.69 1.24
N PRO A 198 16.62 -13.11 0.84
CA PRO A 198 15.32 -13.44 1.40
C PRO A 198 14.96 -14.91 1.16
N ASP A 199 14.53 -15.61 2.21
CA ASP A 199 14.10 -17.03 2.15
C ASP A 199 12.63 -17.20 1.71
N TYR A 200 11.90 -16.10 1.59
CA TYR A 200 10.49 -16.05 1.22
C TYR A 200 10.23 -15.72 -0.25
N VAL A 201 11.22 -15.27 -0.99
CA VAL A 201 11.16 -15.03 -2.43
C VAL A 201 12.52 -15.35 -3.07
N THR A 202 12.50 -15.98 -4.23
CA THR A 202 13.74 -16.25 -4.97
C THR A 202 14.09 -15.03 -5.84
N LEU A 203 15.24 -14.41 -5.60
CA LEU A 203 15.72 -13.24 -6.35
C LEU A 203 17.14 -13.47 -6.91
N THR A 204 17.38 -12.93 -8.09
CA THR A 204 18.67 -12.90 -8.76
C THR A 204 18.95 -11.51 -9.33
N GLY A 205 20.17 -11.20 -9.67
CA GLY A 205 20.52 -9.92 -10.34
C GLY A 205 19.90 -9.72 -11.73
N ARG A 206 19.13 -10.68 -12.23
CA ARG A 206 18.38 -10.56 -13.51
C ARG A 206 16.92 -10.18 -13.30
N ASP A 207 16.44 -10.25 -12.07
CA ASP A 207 15.06 -9.95 -11.75
C ASP A 207 14.78 -8.45 -11.80
N ARG A 208 13.53 -8.14 -12.06
CA ARG A 208 12.98 -6.79 -12.04
C ARG A 208 11.78 -6.79 -11.12
N VAL A 209 11.86 -5.96 -10.08
CA VAL A 209 10.82 -5.87 -9.05
C VAL A 209 9.95 -4.65 -9.32
N LEU A 210 8.64 -4.83 -9.35
CA LEU A 210 7.70 -3.73 -9.51
C LEU A 210 7.66 -2.86 -8.25
N PHE A 211 7.82 -1.56 -8.42
CA PHE A 211 7.61 -0.56 -7.38
C PHE A 211 6.33 0.23 -7.69
N HIS A 212 5.22 -0.13 -7.04
CA HIS A 212 3.91 0.51 -7.23
C HIS A 212 3.22 0.94 -5.93
N SER A 213 3.68 0.44 -4.78
CA SER A 213 3.15 0.84 -3.47
C SER A 213 3.48 2.29 -3.13
N PRO A 214 2.61 3.00 -2.40
CA PRO A 214 2.96 4.30 -1.82
C PRO A 214 4.14 4.17 -0.87
N MET A 215 5.01 5.20 -0.81
CA MET A 215 6.17 5.21 0.09
C MET A 215 5.80 5.20 1.57
N THR A 216 4.59 5.62 1.90
CA THR A 216 4.03 5.59 3.26
C THR A 216 3.56 4.20 3.70
N PHE A 217 3.59 3.22 2.78
CA PHE A 217 3.23 1.83 3.02
C PHE A 217 4.49 0.96 3.05
N ASP A 218 4.66 0.15 4.11
CA ASP A 218 5.90 -0.60 4.35
C ASP A 218 6.23 -1.67 3.30
N ALA A 219 5.26 -2.09 2.48
CA ALA A 219 5.49 -2.92 1.32
C ALA A 219 6.47 -2.28 0.31
N SER A 220 6.54 -0.93 0.23
CA SER A 220 7.52 -0.23 -0.58
C SER A 220 8.97 -0.58 -0.20
N THR A 221 9.19 -0.93 1.08
CA THR A 221 10.49 -1.42 1.58
C THR A 221 10.89 -2.71 0.88
N PHE A 222 9.96 -3.65 0.73
CA PHE A 222 10.18 -4.86 -0.06
C PHE A 222 10.43 -4.50 -1.54
N GLU A 223 9.54 -3.74 -2.16
CA GLU A 223 9.58 -3.47 -3.60
C GLU A 223 10.89 -2.80 -4.04
N VAL A 224 11.42 -1.88 -3.25
CA VAL A 224 12.64 -1.14 -3.57
C VAL A 224 13.87 -1.86 -3.04
N TRP A 225 13.92 -2.13 -1.74
CA TRP A 225 15.17 -2.50 -1.09
C TRP A 225 15.50 -3.98 -1.20
N VAL A 226 14.47 -4.86 -1.37
CA VAL A 226 14.75 -6.27 -1.68
C VAL A 226 15.42 -6.40 -3.06
N ALA A 227 15.01 -5.60 -4.05
CA ALA A 227 15.66 -5.59 -5.36
C ALA A 227 17.11 -5.12 -5.23
N LEU A 228 17.32 -3.93 -4.66
CA LEU A 228 18.63 -3.28 -4.59
C LEU A 228 19.64 -4.03 -3.73
N ALA A 229 19.20 -4.70 -2.66
CA ALA A 229 20.07 -5.50 -1.81
C ALA A 229 20.57 -6.80 -2.50
N ASN A 230 19.86 -7.30 -3.51
CA ASN A 230 20.14 -8.57 -4.18
C ASN A 230 20.63 -8.40 -5.64
N GLY A 231 20.99 -7.20 -6.05
CA GLY A 231 21.52 -6.94 -7.38
C GLY A 231 20.48 -6.89 -8.50
N ALA A 232 19.19 -6.93 -8.17
CA ALA A 232 18.06 -6.82 -9.09
C ALA A 232 17.72 -5.35 -9.39
N ALA A 233 16.88 -5.11 -10.39
CA ALA A 233 16.42 -3.77 -10.74
C ALA A 233 15.03 -3.47 -10.16
N VAL A 234 14.85 -2.23 -9.72
CA VAL A 234 13.54 -1.65 -9.37
C VAL A 234 12.90 -1.08 -10.64
N VAL A 235 11.67 -1.45 -10.93
CA VAL A 235 10.88 -0.85 -12.01
C VAL A 235 9.79 0.01 -11.40
N VAL A 236 9.87 1.30 -11.61
CA VAL A 236 8.92 2.27 -11.05
C VAL A 236 7.66 2.29 -11.90
N CYS A 237 6.50 2.06 -11.27
CA CYS A 237 5.21 2.36 -11.86
C CYS A 237 4.96 3.86 -11.74
N THR A 238 5.00 4.57 -12.86
CA THR A 238 4.96 6.05 -12.89
C THR A 238 3.60 6.62 -12.52
N GLU A 239 2.54 5.90 -12.83
CA GLU A 239 1.18 6.28 -12.43
C GLU A 239 1.02 6.16 -10.92
N GLN A 240 0.69 7.27 -10.26
CA GLN A 240 0.52 7.29 -8.79
C GLN A 240 -0.66 6.42 -8.33
N ARG A 241 -1.68 6.28 -9.17
CA ARG A 241 -2.86 5.43 -9.00
C ARG A 241 -3.06 4.60 -10.26
N PRO A 242 -2.26 3.53 -10.45
CA PRO A 242 -2.32 2.72 -11.66
C PRO A 242 -3.64 1.96 -11.75
N SER A 243 -4.20 1.88 -12.95
CA SER A 243 -5.25 0.93 -13.30
C SER A 243 -4.69 -0.50 -13.35
N LEU A 244 -5.55 -1.51 -13.41
CA LEU A 244 -5.11 -2.90 -13.59
C LEU A 244 -4.37 -3.07 -14.92
N GLU A 245 -4.79 -2.34 -15.94
CA GLU A 245 -4.18 -2.30 -17.25
C GLU A 245 -2.82 -1.60 -17.24
N ASP A 246 -2.68 -0.49 -16.48
CA ASP A 246 -1.39 0.18 -16.31
C ASP A 246 -0.37 -0.75 -15.67
N LEU A 247 -0.77 -1.51 -14.64
CA LEU A 247 0.09 -2.50 -14.00
C LEU A 247 0.52 -3.59 -15.00
N ALA A 248 -0.41 -4.11 -15.80
CA ALA A 248 -0.11 -5.11 -16.81
C ALA A 248 0.84 -4.56 -17.88
N ARG A 249 0.59 -3.34 -18.36
CA ARG A 249 1.44 -2.64 -19.33
C ARG A 249 2.85 -2.40 -18.81
N HIS A 250 3.01 -2.00 -17.54
CA HIS A 250 4.32 -1.84 -16.91
C HIS A 250 5.07 -3.15 -16.80
N VAL A 251 4.40 -4.21 -16.34
CA VAL A 251 5.00 -5.54 -16.23
C VAL A 251 5.50 -6.01 -17.60
N GLU A 252 4.69 -5.87 -18.65
CA GLU A 252 5.06 -6.28 -20.01
C GLU A 252 6.16 -5.41 -20.61
N ARG A 253 6.02 -4.09 -20.55
CA ARG A 253 6.96 -3.14 -21.17
C ARG A 253 8.36 -3.26 -20.59
N TYR A 254 8.47 -3.40 -19.27
CA TYR A 254 9.75 -3.38 -18.59
C TYR A 254 10.24 -4.78 -18.17
N GLY A 255 9.49 -5.84 -18.49
CA GLY A 255 9.89 -7.22 -18.20
C GLY A 255 9.99 -7.49 -16.69
N VAL A 256 9.02 -7.03 -15.92
CA VAL A 256 8.95 -7.26 -14.48
C VAL A 256 8.76 -8.76 -14.20
N THR A 257 9.52 -9.29 -13.26
CA THR A 257 9.51 -10.73 -12.91
C THR A 257 9.01 -11.00 -11.50
N VAL A 258 9.05 -10.01 -10.62
CA VAL A 258 8.63 -10.11 -9.22
C VAL A 258 7.76 -8.91 -8.86
N ALA A 259 6.63 -9.16 -8.18
CA ALA A 259 5.75 -8.11 -7.71
C ALA A 259 5.18 -8.44 -6.32
N PHE A 260 4.90 -7.42 -5.54
CA PHE A 260 4.02 -7.49 -4.37
C PHE A 260 2.64 -6.94 -4.77
N PHE A 261 1.57 -7.58 -4.31
CA PHE A 261 0.22 -7.03 -4.39
C PHE A 261 -0.46 -7.12 -3.03
N THR A 262 -1.22 -6.09 -2.65
CA THR A 262 -2.15 -6.26 -1.54
C THR A 262 -3.15 -7.37 -1.86
N THR A 263 -3.65 -8.08 -0.87
CA THR A 263 -4.61 -9.18 -1.08
C THR A 263 -5.82 -8.72 -1.88
N ALA A 264 -6.33 -7.52 -1.61
CA ALA A 264 -7.47 -6.96 -2.33
C ALA A 264 -7.15 -6.71 -3.81
N LEU A 265 -5.99 -6.15 -4.13
CA LEU A 265 -5.54 -5.94 -5.52
C LEU A 265 -5.32 -7.28 -6.23
N PHE A 266 -4.68 -8.24 -5.56
CA PHE A 266 -4.48 -9.59 -6.09
C PHE A 266 -5.81 -10.27 -6.45
N HIS A 267 -6.83 -10.17 -5.58
CA HIS A 267 -8.16 -10.74 -5.86
C HIS A 267 -8.79 -10.12 -7.11
N GLN A 268 -8.65 -8.81 -7.31
CA GLN A 268 -9.16 -8.14 -8.50
C GLN A 268 -8.42 -8.54 -9.78
N LEU A 269 -7.08 -8.61 -9.71
CA LEU A 269 -6.26 -9.09 -10.82
C LEU A 269 -6.61 -10.54 -11.19
N ALA A 270 -6.85 -11.41 -10.20
CA ALA A 270 -7.25 -12.79 -10.40
C ALA A 270 -8.63 -12.91 -11.05
N ALA A 271 -9.65 -12.21 -10.51
CA ALA A 271 -11.02 -12.25 -11.02
C ALA A 271 -11.13 -11.84 -12.50
N ARG A 272 -10.24 -10.95 -12.95
CA ARG A 272 -10.16 -10.51 -14.35
C ARG A 272 -9.17 -11.31 -15.20
N ARG A 273 -8.56 -12.36 -14.65
CA ARG A 273 -7.50 -13.14 -15.30
C ARG A 273 -6.44 -12.25 -15.93
N SER A 274 -6.04 -11.22 -15.18
CA SER A 274 -5.16 -10.17 -15.67
C SER A 274 -3.88 -10.74 -16.30
N ARG A 275 -3.52 -10.20 -17.46
CA ARG A 275 -2.28 -10.54 -18.16
C ARG A 275 -1.01 -10.12 -17.38
N VAL A 276 -1.16 -9.35 -16.28
CA VAL A 276 -0.06 -9.04 -15.38
C VAL A 276 0.73 -10.28 -14.95
N PHE A 277 0.05 -11.43 -14.78
CA PHE A 277 0.67 -12.68 -14.34
C PHE A 277 1.49 -13.39 -15.43
N THR A 278 1.36 -13.02 -16.70
CA THR A 278 1.97 -13.76 -17.82
C THR A 278 3.51 -13.74 -17.79
N GLN A 279 4.12 -12.68 -17.29
CA GLN A 279 5.57 -12.51 -17.22
C GLN A 279 6.13 -12.63 -15.80
N LEU A 280 5.27 -12.55 -14.78
CA LEU A 280 5.69 -12.69 -13.41
C LEU A 280 6.14 -14.12 -13.10
N ARG A 281 7.26 -14.24 -12.42
CA ARG A 281 7.79 -15.49 -11.89
C ARG A 281 7.40 -15.69 -10.45
N SER A 282 7.36 -14.60 -9.66
CA SER A 282 7.01 -14.64 -8.25
C SER A 282 6.10 -13.47 -7.89
N VAL A 283 5.04 -13.76 -7.16
CA VAL A 283 4.08 -12.79 -6.62
C VAL A 283 3.97 -12.99 -5.13
N LEU A 284 4.30 -11.93 -4.37
CA LEU A 284 3.99 -11.84 -2.96
C LEU A 284 2.63 -11.17 -2.77
N VAL A 285 1.81 -11.73 -1.90
CA VAL A 285 0.49 -11.19 -1.56
C VAL A 285 0.40 -11.05 -0.05
N GLY A 286 -0.09 -9.92 0.42
CA GLY A 286 -0.18 -9.67 1.86
C GLY A 286 -1.15 -8.55 2.21
N GLY A 287 -1.24 -8.27 3.51
CA GLY A 287 -2.12 -7.24 4.05
C GLY A 287 -3.42 -7.79 4.62
N GLU A 288 -4.01 -8.81 4.03
CA GLU A 288 -5.25 -9.47 4.50
C GLU A 288 -5.17 -10.99 4.31
N ALA A 289 -6.19 -11.71 4.78
CA ALA A 289 -6.29 -13.14 4.52
C ALA A 289 -6.52 -13.40 3.02
N MET A 290 -5.66 -14.21 2.41
CA MET A 290 -5.79 -14.58 1.01
C MET A 290 -6.93 -15.58 0.82
N ALA A 291 -7.89 -15.27 -0.06
CA ALA A 291 -8.97 -16.20 -0.41
C ALA A 291 -8.46 -17.32 -1.32
N THR A 292 -8.99 -18.53 -1.10
CA THR A 292 -8.56 -19.74 -1.82
C THR A 292 -8.98 -19.72 -3.31
N ALA A 293 -10.17 -19.18 -3.63
CA ALA A 293 -10.68 -19.19 -4.99
C ALA A 293 -9.81 -18.37 -5.98
N PRO A 294 -9.45 -17.09 -5.69
CA PRO A 294 -8.52 -16.33 -6.52
C PRO A 294 -7.14 -16.98 -6.65
N ALA A 295 -6.60 -17.54 -5.55
CA ALA A 295 -5.31 -18.22 -5.60
C ALA A 295 -5.35 -19.47 -6.50
N ARG A 296 -6.42 -20.25 -6.44
CA ARG A 296 -6.66 -21.41 -7.32
C ARG A 296 -6.72 -20.99 -8.79
N GLU A 297 -7.46 -19.93 -9.08
CA GLU A 297 -7.62 -19.44 -10.46
C GLU A 297 -6.27 -19.03 -11.05
N VAL A 298 -5.47 -18.25 -10.31
CA VAL A 298 -4.15 -17.80 -10.74
C VAL A 298 -3.18 -18.97 -10.92
N LEU A 299 -3.06 -19.87 -9.94
CA LEU A 299 -2.14 -21.02 -10.03
C LEU A 299 -2.54 -22.03 -11.11
N THR A 300 -3.83 -22.16 -11.41
CA THR A 300 -4.30 -23.00 -12.52
C THR A 300 -3.95 -22.37 -13.87
N ALA A 301 -4.15 -21.06 -14.03
CA ALA A 301 -3.88 -20.35 -15.27
C ALA A 301 -2.37 -20.13 -15.53
N PHE A 302 -1.59 -19.98 -14.46
CA PHE A 302 -0.16 -19.64 -14.51
C PHE A 302 0.66 -20.61 -13.63
N PRO A 303 0.81 -21.89 -14.01
CA PRO A 303 1.44 -22.92 -13.17
C PRO A 303 2.94 -22.72 -12.91
N TRP A 304 3.59 -21.82 -13.65
CA TRP A 304 4.99 -21.44 -13.40
C TRP A 304 5.14 -20.39 -12.31
N LEU A 305 4.04 -19.74 -11.87
CA LEU A 305 4.07 -18.64 -10.93
C LEU A 305 4.29 -19.15 -9.51
N GLU A 306 5.31 -18.61 -8.85
CA GLU A 306 5.49 -18.75 -7.41
C GLU A 306 4.57 -17.76 -6.70
N LEU A 307 3.51 -18.26 -6.05
CA LEU A 307 2.59 -17.44 -5.24
C LEU A 307 2.95 -17.57 -3.77
N VAL A 308 3.23 -16.45 -3.11
CA VAL A 308 3.64 -16.41 -1.71
C VAL A 308 2.65 -15.55 -0.91
N ASN A 309 2.13 -16.11 0.18
CA ASN A 309 1.35 -15.36 1.16
C ASN A 309 2.29 -14.80 2.23
N GLY A 310 2.46 -13.48 2.27
CA GLY A 310 3.28 -12.75 3.25
C GLY A 310 2.42 -12.17 4.36
N TYR A 311 2.83 -12.37 5.61
CA TYR A 311 2.17 -11.81 6.77
C TYR A 311 3.17 -11.08 7.66
N GLY A 312 2.79 -9.91 8.14
CA GLY A 312 3.53 -9.16 9.16
C GLY A 312 2.89 -7.80 9.42
N PRO A 313 2.96 -7.29 10.65
CA PRO A 313 2.72 -5.88 10.94
C PRO A 313 4.01 -5.07 10.75
N THR A 314 3.87 -3.77 10.54
CA THR A 314 4.99 -2.81 10.37
C THR A 314 5.98 -2.85 11.53
N GLU A 315 5.50 -3.14 12.74
CA GLU A 315 6.29 -3.30 13.98
C GLU A 315 7.28 -4.50 13.93
N THR A 316 7.12 -5.39 12.93
CA THR A 316 8.02 -6.54 12.69
C THR A 316 8.73 -6.45 11.34
N THR A 317 8.78 -5.23 10.77
CA THR A 317 9.44 -4.91 9.51
C THR A 317 8.82 -5.64 8.33
N THR A 318 7.66 -5.20 7.87
CA THR A 318 6.88 -5.61 6.70
C THR A 318 6.35 -7.05 6.75
N PHE A 319 7.22 -8.05 6.71
CA PHE A 319 6.82 -9.47 6.78
C PHE A 319 7.49 -10.16 7.98
N ALA A 320 6.74 -10.98 8.70
CA ALA A 320 7.24 -11.81 9.80
C ALA A 320 7.19 -13.29 9.46
N THR A 321 6.16 -13.70 8.70
CA THR A 321 6.03 -15.08 8.21
C THR A 321 5.69 -15.07 6.73
N ALA A 322 5.99 -16.16 6.03
CA ALA A 322 5.64 -16.37 4.64
C ALA A 322 5.25 -17.82 4.37
N HIS A 323 4.38 -18.01 3.37
CA HIS A 323 3.92 -19.30 2.92
C HIS A 323 3.91 -19.36 1.39
N ARG A 324 4.65 -20.30 0.79
CA ARG A 324 4.50 -20.62 -0.63
C ARG A 324 3.25 -21.46 -0.81
N VAL A 325 2.29 -20.90 -1.54
CA VAL A 325 0.99 -21.53 -1.76
C VAL A 325 1.13 -22.71 -2.70
N THR A 326 0.66 -23.87 -2.27
CA THR A 326 0.66 -25.12 -3.05
C THR A 326 -0.77 -25.56 -3.35
N GLU A 327 -0.94 -26.55 -4.24
CA GLU A 327 -2.26 -27.11 -4.54
C GLU A 327 -2.99 -27.64 -3.30
N GLN A 328 -2.25 -28.19 -2.34
CA GLN A 328 -2.84 -28.71 -1.08
C GLN A 328 -3.44 -27.60 -0.21
N ASP A 329 -2.86 -26.40 -0.25
CA ASP A 329 -3.37 -25.25 0.50
C ASP A 329 -4.68 -24.71 -0.07
N LEU A 330 -5.00 -25.08 -1.32
CA LEU A 330 -6.24 -24.66 -1.99
C LEU A 330 -7.50 -25.45 -1.54
N GLU A 331 -7.35 -26.43 -0.67
CA GLU A 331 -8.47 -27.19 -0.09
C GLU A 331 -9.06 -26.53 1.18
N GLY A 332 -8.40 -25.48 1.70
CA GLY A 332 -8.81 -24.80 2.93
C GLY A 332 -8.29 -23.35 3.01
N PRO A 333 -8.39 -22.72 4.17
CA PRO A 333 -7.81 -21.39 4.38
C PRO A 333 -6.30 -21.41 4.16
N ILE A 334 -5.80 -20.49 3.33
CA ILE A 334 -4.37 -20.37 3.01
C ILE A 334 -3.61 -19.95 4.29
N PRO A 335 -2.57 -20.70 4.69
CA PRO A 335 -1.80 -20.39 5.89
C PRO A 335 -1.01 -19.08 5.77
N ILE A 336 -0.65 -18.49 6.91
CA ILE A 336 0.33 -17.40 6.98
C ILE A 336 1.79 -17.91 7.05
N GLY A 337 1.97 -19.22 7.11
CA GLY A 337 3.24 -19.91 6.89
C GLY A 337 4.15 -20.00 8.10
N ARG A 338 5.44 -19.87 7.85
CA ARG A 338 6.52 -20.01 8.85
C ARG A 338 7.23 -18.67 9.05
N PRO A 339 7.86 -18.46 10.22
CA PRO A 339 8.76 -17.33 10.39
C PRO A 339 9.82 -17.31 9.30
N ILE A 340 10.06 -16.14 8.73
CA ILE A 340 11.15 -15.91 7.77
C ILE A 340 12.44 -15.53 8.52
N SER A 341 13.58 -15.55 7.84
CA SER A 341 14.89 -15.24 8.44
C SER A 341 14.85 -14.01 9.33
N GLY A 342 15.42 -14.10 10.54
CA GLY A 342 15.45 -13.04 11.54
C GLY A 342 14.15 -12.84 12.35
N ALA A 343 13.08 -13.58 12.06
CA ALA A 343 11.87 -13.59 12.88
C ALA A 343 11.71 -14.90 13.68
N THR A 344 11.09 -14.80 14.86
CA THR A 344 10.57 -15.95 15.61
C THR A 344 9.08 -15.74 15.85
N ALA A 345 8.31 -16.83 15.91
CA ALA A 345 6.88 -16.78 16.18
C ALA A 345 6.55 -17.64 17.40
N HIS A 346 5.77 -17.09 18.31
CA HIS A 346 5.33 -17.73 19.53
C HIS A 346 3.82 -17.63 19.61
N VAL A 347 3.14 -18.77 19.83
CA VAL A 347 1.68 -18.82 20.01
C VAL A 347 1.42 -18.97 21.50
N LEU A 348 0.92 -17.89 22.12
CA LEU A 348 0.84 -17.78 23.57
C LEU A 348 -0.62 -17.57 24.03
N ASP A 349 -0.90 -18.03 25.25
CA ASP A 349 -2.15 -17.75 25.95
C ASP A 349 -2.18 -16.32 26.55
N SER A 350 -3.24 -15.98 27.27
CA SER A 350 -3.38 -14.66 27.93
C SER A 350 -2.37 -14.42 29.06
N GLU A 351 -1.75 -15.47 29.58
CA GLU A 351 -0.74 -15.40 30.64
C GLU A 351 0.69 -15.39 30.09
N GLY A 352 0.84 -15.55 28.76
CA GLY A 352 2.13 -15.57 28.07
C GLY A 352 2.77 -16.96 28.02
N HIS A 353 2.04 -18.03 28.30
CA HIS A 353 2.55 -19.40 28.19
C HIS A 353 2.28 -19.96 26.79
N PRO A 354 3.19 -20.81 26.26
CA PRO A 354 2.95 -21.49 24.99
C PRO A 354 1.71 -22.38 25.05
N VAL A 355 0.85 -22.28 24.03
CA VAL A 355 -0.28 -23.20 23.86
C VAL A 355 0.16 -24.52 23.22
N ALA A 356 -0.64 -25.57 23.33
CA ALA A 356 -0.36 -26.85 22.67
C ALA A 356 -0.51 -26.71 21.13
N ASP A 357 0.20 -27.56 20.38
CA ASP A 357 0.10 -27.61 18.92
C ASP A 357 -1.35 -27.85 18.47
N GLY A 358 -1.82 -26.99 17.58
CA GLY A 358 -3.20 -26.99 17.08
C GLY A 358 -4.17 -26.11 17.90
N ASP A 359 -3.85 -25.76 19.13
CA ASP A 359 -4.66 -24.85 19.92
C ASP A 359 -4.49 -23.39 19.45
N ARG A 360 -5.49 -22.58 19.77
CA ARG A 360 -5.48 -21.14 19.42
C ARG A 360 -4.83 -20.32 20.52
N GLY A 361 -3.96 -19.40 20.12
CA GLY A 361 -3.34 -18.42 20.99
C GLY A 361 -3.07 -17.11 20.24
N GLU A 362 -2.63 -16.10 20.96
CA GLU A 362 -2.15 -14.84 20.38
C GLU A 362 -0.77 -15.08 19.75
N LEU A 363 -0.57 -14.58 18.54
CA LEU A 363 0.73 -14.60 17.88
C LEU A 363 1.61 -13.47 18.43
N TRP A 364 2.76 -13.84 18.98
CA TRP A 364 3.81 -12.91 19.38
C TRP A 364 5.03 -13.15 18.51
N ILE A 365 5.59 -12.05 17.97
CA ILE A 365 6.74 -12.09 17.05
C ILE A 365 7.98 -11.56 17.77
N GLY A 366 9.08 -12.30 17.67
CA GLY A 366 10.40 -11.92 18.16
C GLY A 366 11.45 -11.88 17.05
N GLY A 367 12.71 -11.69 17.47
CA GLY A 367 13.87 -11.71 16.58
C GLY A 367 14.46 -10.33 16.31
N SER A 368 15.47 -10.30 15.44
CA SER A 368 16.29 -9.11 15.14
C SER A 368 15.56 -8.05 14.31
N ARG A 369 14.42 -8.41 13.72
CA ARG A 369 13.66 -7.52 12.84
C ARG A 369 12.55 -6.71 13.53
N LEU A 370 12.49 -6.76 14.86
CA LEU A 370 11.56 -5.91 15.61
C LEU A 370 11.92 -4.44 15.43
N ALA A 371 10.89 -3.61 15.23
CA ALA A 371 11.00 -2.17 15.31
C ALA A 371 11.51 -1.71 16.70
N LEU A 372 12.08 -0.52 16.77
CA LEU A 372 12.52 0.08 18.04
C LEU A 372 11.34 0.35 18.97
N GLY A 373 10.19 0.69 18.41
CA GLY A 373 8.96 1.01 19.11
C GLY A 373 8.20 2.11 18.39
N TYR A 374 7.29 2.75 19.14
CA TYR A 374 6.49 3.86 18.64
C TYR A 374 7.12 5.20 19.04
N THR A 375 7.39 6.05 18.06
CA THR A 375 8.01 7.36 18.27
C THR A 375 7.13 8.22 19.17
N GLY A 376 7.74 8.80 20.22
CA GLY A 376 7.04 9.65 21.17
C GLY A 376 6.01 8.96 22.08
N ARG A 377 5.96 7.61 22.07
CA ARG A 377 4.92 6.82 22.79
C ARG A 377 5.54 5.68 23.62
N PRO A 378 6.30 5.98 24.67
CA PRO A 378 7.01 4.96 25.44
C PRO A 378 6.06 3.98 26.15
N GLU A 379 4.90 4.43 26.67
CA GLU A 379 3.92 3.58 27.34
C GLU A 379 3.31 2.56 26.37
N LEU A 380 2.89 3.01 25.18
CA LEU A 380 2.37 2.13 24.13
C LEU A 380 3.44 1.16 23.64
N THR A 381 4.70 1.62 23.56
CA THR A 381 5.84 0.76 23.22
C THR A 381 6.01 -0.34 24.26
N ALA A 382 5.98 -0.02 25.55
CA ALA A 382 6.11 -1.01 26.63
C ALA A 382 4.91 -1.98 26.69
N GLU A 383 3.71 -1.54 26.32
CA GLU A 383 2.51 -2.39 26.24
C GLU A 383 2.61 -3.44 25.12
N ARG A 384 3.14 -3.05 23.96
CA ARG A 384 3.14 -3.89 22.75
C ARG A 384 4.45 -4.64 22.54
N PHE A 385 5.58 -4.08 22.95
CA PHE A 385 6.89 -4.73 22.89
C PHE A 385 7.30 -5.18 24.29
N VAL A 386 7.08 -6.44 24.60
CA VAL A 386 7.19 -7.01 25.96
C VAL A 386 8.44 -7.85 26.06
N GLU A 387 9.16 -7.74 27.19
CA GLU A 387 10.26 -8.64 27.52
C GLU A 387 9.69 -9.94 28.09
N HIS A 388 9.78 -11.02 27.29
CA HIS A 388 9.32 -12.34 27.67
C HIS A 388 10.49 -13.14 28.32
N PRO A 389 10.29 -13.75 29.50
CA PRO A 389 11.39 -14.37 30.28
C PRO A 389 12.21 -15.42 29.51
N ALA A 390 11.57 -16.20 28.63
CA ALA A 390 12.21 -17.29 27.89
C ALA A 390 12.55 -16.91 26.42
N ALA A 391 11.93 -15.88 25.84
CA ALA A 391 12.05 -15.58 24.41
C ALA A 391 12.61 -14.18 24.12
N GLY A 392 12.94 -13.40 25.16
CA GLY A 392 13.43 -12.03 25.01
C GLY A 392 12.34 -11.07 24.57
N ARG A 393 12.71 -10.04 23.81
CA ARG A 393 11.78 -9.01 23.35
C ARG A 393 10.84 -9.54 22.29
N LEU A 394 9.53 -9.44 22.54
CA LEU A 394 8.46 -9.87 21.64
C LEU A 394 7.48 -8.73 21.35
N TYR A 395 6.95 -8.69 20.13
CA TYR A 395 5.84 -7.82 19.74
C TYR A 395 4.52 -8.61 19.82
N ARG A 396 3.55 -8.06 20.53
CA ARG A 396 2.18 -8.59 20.66
C ARG A 396 1.35 -8.13 19.47
N THR A 397 0.99 -9.07 18.56
CA THR A 397 0.31 -8.73 17.33
C THR A 397 -1.19 -8.43 17.50
N GLY A 398 -1.83 -9.06 18.51
CA GLY A 398 -3.29 -9.12 18.66
C GLY A 398 -3.95 -10.10 17.68
N ASP A 399 -3.19 -10.80 16.86
CA ASP A 399 -3.69 -11.79 15.91
C ASP A 399 -3.80 -13.16 16.58
N VAL A 400 -4.92 -13.85 16.36
CA VAL A 400 -5.17 -15.21 16.87
C VAL A 400 -4.76 -16.23 15.82
N VAL A 401 -3.87 -17.12 16.19
CA VAL A 401 -3.34 -18.15 15.30
C VAL A 401 -3.36 -19.53 15.97
N SER A 402 -3.12 -20.58 15.19
CA SER A 402 -2.74 -21.89 15.68
C SER A 402 -1.51 -22.40 14.94
N LEU A 403 -0.66 -23.14 15.63
CA LEU A 403 0.54 -23.76 15.07
C LEU A 403 0.24 -25.23 14.73
N ARG A 404 0.45 -25.59 13.46
CA ARG A 404 0.34 -26.99 13.02
C ARG A 404 1.59 -27.78 13.47
N PRO A 405 1.49 -29.13 13.60
CA PRO A 405 2.65 -29.98 13.96
C PRO A 405 3.83 -29.87 12.98
N ASP A 406 3.57 -29.49 11.73
CA ASP A 406 4.59 -29.21 10.71
C ASP A 406 5.18 -27.79 10.84
N GLY A 407 4.82 -27.00 11.85
CA GLY A 407 5.35 -25.67 12.10
C GLY A 407 4.72 -24.57 11.25
N ILE A 408 3.63 -24.83 10.56
CA ILE A 408 2.88 -23.85 9.74
C ILE A 408 1.83 -23.14 10.61
N LEU A 409 1.83 -21.81 10.58
CA LEU A 409 0.86 -20.96 11.27
C LEU A 409 -0.41 -20.77 10.44
N ARG A 410 -1.57 -20.89 11.11
CA ARG A 410 -2.89 -20.58 10.55
C ARG A 410 -3.50 -19.39 11.27
N PHE A 411 -3.99 -18.43 10.52
CA PHE A 411 -4.67 -17.24 11.02
C PHE A 411 -6.15 -17.54 11.30
N HIS A 412 -6.68 -17.05 12.42
CA HIS A 412 -8.06 -17.24 12.86
C HIS A 412 -8.82 -15.94 13.16
N GLY A 413 -8.20 -14.80 12.91
CA GLY A 413 -8.79 -13.48 13.19
C GLY A 413 -8.00 -12.72 14.24
N ARG A 414 -8.63 -11.75 14.88
CA ARG A 414 -8.02 -10.89 15.89
C ARG A 414 -8.76 -10.98 17.22
N ASN A 415 -8.03 -10.69 18.31
CA ASN A 415 -8.60 -10.57 19.65
C ASN A 415 -8.92 -9.13 20.06
N ASP A 416 -8.66 -8.15 19.16
CA ASP A 416 -8.96 -6.72 19.32
C ASP A 416 -9.91 -6.22 18.21
N ASP A 417 -10.24 -4.92 18.26
CA ASP A 417 -11.16 -4.27 17.31
C ASP A 417 -10.49 -3.85 15.99
N GLN A 418 -9.17 -4.03 15.85
CA GLN A 418 -8.46 -3.65 14.64
C GLN A 418 -8.93 -4.48 13.45
N VAL A 419 -9.10 -3.82 12.33
CA VAL A 419 -9.59 -4.44 11.09
C VAL A 419 -8.62 -4.19 9.93
N LYS A 420 -8.72 -5.04 8.92
CA LYS A 420 -8.02 -4.84 7.65
C LYS A 420 -9.07 -4.66 6.56
N VAL A 421 -8.95 -3.59 5.78
CA VAL A 421 -9.87 -3.27 4.68
C VAL A 421 -9.07 -2.80 3.49
N ARG A 422 -9.16 -3.52 2.38
CA ARG A 422 -8.45 -3.19 1.11
C ARG A 422 -6.92 -3.10 1.27
N GLY A 423 -6.36 -3.91 2.15
CA GLY A 423 -4.93 -3.92 2.47
C GLY A 423 -4.49 -2.89 3.51
N PHE A 424 -5.37 -1.96 3.91
CA PHE A 424 -5.07 -0.99 4.96
C PHE A 424 -5.38 -1.56 6.34
N ARG A 425 -4.45 -1.35 7.28
CA ARG A 425 -4.64 -1.64 8.70
C ARG A 425 -5.38 -0.47 9.34
N ILE A 426 -6.59 -0.69 9.81
CA ILE A 426 -7.47 0.34 10.33
C ILE A 426 -7.78 0.06 11.80
N GLU A 427 -7.58 1.08 12.63
CA GLU A 427 -8.09 1.12 13.99
C GLU A 427 -9.45 1.85 13.97
N PRO A 428 -10.57 1.18 14.21
CA PRO A 428 -11.88 1.83 14.25
C PRO A 428 -11.94 3.02 15.20
N ALA A 429 -11.21 2.94 16.32
CA ALA A 429 -11.10 4.00 17.30
C ALA A 429 -10.57 5.33 16.74
N GLU A 430 -9.75 5.31 15.67
CA GLU A 430 -9.26 6.54 15.02
C GLU A 430 -10.39 7.29 14.32
N VAL A 431 -11.24 6.58 13.60
CA VAL A 431 -12.39 7.17 12.92
C VAL A 431 -13.47 7.60 13.93
N GLU A 432 -13.71 6.78 14.96
CA GLU A 432 -14.64 7.08 16.04
C GLU A 432 -14.23 8.33 16.82
N HIS A 433 -12.93 8.53 17.06
CA HIS A 433 -12.42 9.71 17.72
C HIS A 433 -12.75 10.99 16.94
N VAL A 434 -12.45 11.00 15.63
CA VAL A 434 -12.75 12.15 14.77
C VAL A 434 -14.25 12.41 14.67
N LEU A 435 -15.08 11.36 14.67
CA LEU A 435 -16.54 11.50 14.72
C LEU A 435 -17.00 12.13 16.03
N ARG A 436 -16.48 11.68 17.18
CA ARG A 436 -16.85 12.23 18.51
C ARG A 436 -16.37 13.65 18.74
N GLU A 437 -15.37 14.13 18.00
CA GLU A 437 -14.94 15.54 18.02
C GLU A 437 -15.91 16.47 17.30
N GLN A 438 -16.87 15.94 16.53
CA GLN A 438 -17.88 16.75 15.86
C GLN A 438 -18.91 17.25 16.87
N PRO A 439 -19.30 18.53 16.84
CA PRO A 439 -20.16 19.14 17.88
C PRO A 439 -21.59 18.58 17.91
N ASP A 440 -22.03 17.96 16.82
CA ASP A 440 -23.37 17.36 16.62
C ASP A 440 -23.36 15.82 16.77
N VAL A 441 -22.26 15.24 17.27
CA VAL A 441 -22.11 13.80 17.54
C VAL A 441 -21.93 13.57 19.04
N ASP A 442 -22.77 12.71 19.62
CA ASP A 442 -22.68 12.26 21.01
C ASP A 442 -21.80 11.02 21.15
N ASP A 443 -22.01 10.03 20.28
CA ASP A 443 -21.19 8.81 20.26
C ASP A 443 -21.12 8.22 18.85
N ALA A 444 -20.09 7.40 18.62
CA ALA A 444 -19.88 6.73 17.34
C ALA A 444 -19.22 5.37 17.52
N ALA A 445 -19.58 4.44 16.64
CA ALA A 445 -18.92 3.14 16.51
C ALA A 445 -18.67 2.83 15.04
N VAL A 446 -17.51 2.22 14.75
CA VAL A 446 -17.11 1.86 13.39
C VAL A 446 -16.88 0.34 13.30
N THR A 447 -17.39 -0.27 12.25
CA THR A 447 -17.25 -1.70 11.96
C THR A 447 -16.89 -1.93 10.50
N VAL A 448 -16.59 -3.18 10.14
CA VAL A 448 -16.44 -3.61 8.74
C VAL A 448 -17.63 -4.47 8.36
N ASP A 449 -18.30 -4.09 7.29
CA ASP A 449 -19.29 -4.91 6.62
C ASP A 449 -18.59 -5.71 5.51
N GLY A 450 -18.98 -6.99 5.31
CA GLY A 450 -18.37 -7.86 4.33
C GLY A 450 -16.90 -8.23 4.64
N ALA A 451 -16.48 -8.26 5.91
CA ALA A 451 -15.11 -8.59 6.28
C ALA A 451 -14.63 -9.92 5.66
N GLY A 452 -13.44 -9.92 5.06
CA GLY A 452 -12.86 -11.08 4.38
C GLY A 452 -13.38 -11.32 2.95
N THR A 453 -14.19 -10.42 2.42
CA THR A 453 -14.65 -10.43 1.03
C THR A 453 -14.09 -9.25 0.24
N PRO A 454 -14.09 -9.29 -1.10
CA PRO A 454 -13.71 -8.15 -1.94
C PRO A 454 -14.57 -6.90 -1.71
N GLN A 455 -15.78 -7.06 -1.19
CA GLN A 455 -16.76 -6.02 -0.87
C GLN A 455 -16.59 -5.45 0.55
N ALA A 456 -15.51 -5.81 1.26
CA ALA A 456 -15.24 -5.29 2.59
C ALA A 456 -15.21 -3.76 2.61
N ARG A 457 -16.05 -3.15 3.48
CA ARG A 457 -16.21 -1.71 3.59
C ARG A 457 -16.30 -1.25 5.03
N LEU A 458 -15.80 -0.05 5.29
CA LEU A 458 -15.87 0.58 6.58
C LEU A 458 -17.25 1.24 6.76
N VAL A 459 -17.91 0.99 7.88
CA VAL A 459 -19.24 1.52 8.19
C VAL A 459 -19.24 2.17 9.56
N ALA A 460 -19.77 3.40 9.64
CA ALA A 460 -19.94 4.13 10.90
C ALA A 460 -21.40 4.16 11.34
N PHE A 461 -21.60 4.01 12.64
CA PHE A 461 -22.88 4.18 13.33
C PHE A 461 -22.72 5.34 14.31
N VAL A 462 -23.57 6.36 14.16
CA VAL A 462 -23.43 7.63 14.87
C VAL A 462 -24.70 7.90 15.69
N VAL A 463 -24.52 8.32 16.94
CA VAL A 463 -25.57 8.88 17.80
C VAL A 463 -25.43 10.39 17.76
N ALA A 464 -26.49 11.08 17.35
CA ALA A 464 -26.49 12.54 17.29
C ALA A 464 -26.54 13.16 18.69
N ALA A 465 -25.81 14.24 18.91
CA ALA A 465 -25.93 15.08 20.08
C ALA A 465 -27.31 15.80 20.10
N PRO A 466 -27.77 16.27 21.28
CA PRO A 466 -29.02 17.06 21.35
C PRO A 466 -28.91 18.32 20.48
N GLY A 467 -29.82 18.46 19.51
CA GLY A 467 -29.84 19.60 18.58
C GLY A 467 -30.18 19.18 17.16
N PRO A 468 -29.74 19.93 16.15
CA PRO A 468 -29.91 19.56 14.76
C PRO A 468 -29.18 18.24 14.45
N VAL A 469 -29.89 17.29 13.87
CA VAL A 469 -29.33 15.97 13.51
C VAL A 469 -28.48 16.12 12.24
N PRO A 470 -27.20 15.74 12.26
CA PRO A 470 -26.36 15.83 11.07
C PRO A 470 -26.79 14.82 10.00
N SER A 471 -26.59 15.14 8.73
CA SER A 471 -26.73 14.15 7.66
C SER A 471 -25.45 13.29 7.55
N GLY A 472 -25.60 12.05 7.07
CA GLY A 472 -24.44 11.18 6.79
C GLY A 472 -23.46 11.82 5.78
N GLY A 473 -23.98 12.55 4.78
CA GLY A 473 -23.18 13.30 3.81
C GLY A 473 -22.32 14.40 4.46
N ALA A 474 -22.94 15.24 5.32
CA ALA A 474 -22.21 16.30 6.02
C ALA A 474 -21.13 15.75 6.97
N LEU A 475 -21.40 14.63 7.64
CA LEU A 475 -20.39 13.94 8.45
C LEU A 475 -19.25 13.39 7.59
N ARG A 476 -19.55 12.80 6.43
CA ARG A 476 -18.55 12.29 5.49
C ARG A 476 -17.64 13.40 4.98
N GLU A 477 -18.19 14.55 4.57
CA GLU A 477 -17.38 15.72 4.14
C GLU A 477 -16.38 16.14 5.21
N ARG A 478 -16.84 16.23 6.46
CA ARG A 478 -15.96 16.59 7.60
C ARG A 478 -14.90 15.54 7.87
N LEU A 479 -15.23 14.25 7.76
CA LEU A 479 -14.25 13.17 7.88
C LEU A 479 -13.23 13.21 6.74
N THR A 480 -13.65 13.49 5.51
CA THR A 480 -12.74 13.62 4.34
C THR A 480 -11.75 14.77 4.52
N ALA A 481 -12.13 15.83 5.22
CA ALA A 481 -11.22 16.93 5.55
C ALA A 481 -10.21 16.59 6.69
N ALA A 482 -10.48 15.56 7.48
CA ALA A 482 -9.66 15.20 8.64
C ALA A 482 -8.90 13.87 8.50
N LEU A 483 -9.43 12.93 7.71
CA LEU A 483 -8.91 11.57 7.59
C LEU A 483 -8.50 11.25 6.14
N PRO A 484 -7.48 10.41 5.94
CA PRO A 484 -7.16 9.90 4.62
C PRO A 484 -8.32 9.04 4.07
N ALA A 485 -8.43 8.97 2.75
CA ALA A 485 -9.57 8.37 2.06
C ALA A 485 -9.91 6.94 2.52
N HIS A 486 -8.91 6.13 2.85
CA HIS A 486 -9.11 4.74 3.31
C HIS A 486 -9.66 4.63 4.74
N LEU A 487 -9.68 5.70 5.52
CA LEU A 487 -10.28 5.79 6.86
C LEU A 487 -11.69 6.43 6.84
N VAL A 488 -12.11 7.00 5.72
CA VAL A 488 -13.45 7.57 5.60
C VAL A 488 -14.45 6.43 5.41
N PRO A 489 -15.48 6.30 6.30
CA PRO A 489 -16.47 5.23 6.17
C PRO A 489 -17.25 5.30 4.85
N ASP A 490 -17.45 4.15 4.24
CA ASP A 490 -18.25 4.02 3.00
C ASP A 490 -19.74 4.30 3.26
N ALA A 491 -20.21 4.05 4.49
CA ALA A 491 -21.58 4.37 4.92
C ALA A 491 -21.60 4.94 6.34
N ILE A 492 -22.49 5.90 6.61
CA ILE A 492 -22.72 6.47 7.93
C ILE A 492 -24.21 6.35 8.26
N THR A 493 -24.53 5.60 9.32
CA THR A 493 -25.90 5.34 9.75
C THR A 493 -26.16 6.01 11.10
N LEU A 494 -27.22 6.80 11.19
CA LEU A 494 -27.65 7.42 12.44
C LEU A 494 -28.49 6.43 13.27
N LEU A 495 -28.15 6.33 14.55
CA LEU A 495 -28.87 5.51 15.53
C LEU A 495 -29.35 6.35 16.71
N GLY A 496 -30.44 5.96 17.32
CA GLY A 496 -30.88 6.59 18.58
C GLY A 496 -30.00 6.22 19.77
N ARG A 497 -29.31 5.08 19.71
CA ARG A 497 -28.31 4.64 20.69
C ARG A 497 -27.43 3.52 20.11
N LEU A 498 -26.19 3.41 20.56
CA LEU A 498 -25.34 2.26 20.25
C LEU A 498 -25.77 1.03 21.07
N PRO A 499 -25.76 -0.19 20.49
CA PRO A 499 -25.94 -1.42 21.27
C PRO A 499 -24.72 -1.64 22.18
N LEU A 500 -24.99 -2.05 23.41
CA LEU A 500 -23.95 -2.33 24.40
C LEU A 500 -23.99 -3.80 24.82
N THR A 501 -22.81 -4.35 25.09
CA THR A 501 -22.65 -5.64 25.75
C THR A 501 -23.09 -5.56 27.21
N PRO A 502 -23.30 -6.69 27.93
CA PRO A 502 -23.57 -6.68 29.36
C PRO A 502 -22.49 -5.98 30.21
N ALA A 503 -21.28 -5.89 29.69
CA ALA A 503 -20.15 -5.19 30.34
C ALA A 503 -20.11 -3.68 30.03
N GLY A 504 -21.12 -3.13 29.32
CA GLY A 504 -21.20 -1.70 28.98
C GLY A 504 -20.34 -1.26 27.81
N LYS A 505 -19.68 -2.17 27.10
CA LYS A 505 -18.90 -1.86 25.88
C LYS A 505 -19.80 -1.92 24.65
N VAL A 506 -19.46 -1.17 23.59
CA VAL A 506 -20.18 -1.24 22.31
C VAL A 506 -20.18 -2.68 21.77
N ASP A 507 -21.36 -3.18 21.47
CA ASP A 507 -21.53 -4.49 20.82
C ASP A 507 -21.44 -4.35 19.30
N ARG A 508 -20.20 -4.42 18.78
CA ARG A 508 -19.92 -4.30 17.34
C ARG A 508 -20.55 -5.45 16.55
N ARG A 509 -20.73 -6.64 17.15
CA ARG A 509 -21.38 -7.78 16.48
C ARG A 509 -22.86 -7.49 16.20
N ALA A 510 -23.52 -6.80 17.13
CA ALA A 510 -24.91 -6.38 16.93
C ALA A 510 -25.06 -5.26 15.90
N LEU A 511 -23.97 -4.61 15.50
CA LEU A 511 -23.93 -3.60 14.45
C LEU A 511 -23.65 -4.20 13.07
N THR A 512 -22.89 -5.29 12.99
CA THR A 512 -22.55 -5.97 11.73
C THR A 512 -23.81 -6.58 11.10
N GLY A 513 -24.00 -6.38 9.79
CA GLY A 513 -25.15 -6.90 9.03
C GLY A 513 -26.47 -6.18 9.26
N ARG A 514 -26.47 -5.05 9.97
CA ARG A 514 -27.66 -4.17 9.97
C ARG A 514 -27.84 -3.54 8.59
N PRO A 515 -29.09 -3.38 8.12
CA PRO A 515 -29.34 -2.57 6.93
C PRO A 515 -28.72 -1.19 7.16
N HIS A 516 -27.77 -0.83 6.36
CA HIS A 516 -27.24 0.51 6.39
C HIS A 516 -28.28 1.40 5.71
N ALA A 517 -28.50 2.59 6.23
CA ALA A 517 -29.11 3.65 5.45
C ALA A 517 -28.11 4.06 4.35
N ALA A 518 -27.77 3.13 3.47
CA ALA A 518 -27.27 3.42 2.13
C ALA A 518 -28.31 4.24 1.34
N ASP A 519 -29.42 4.46 1.96
CA ASP A 519 -30.62 5.07 1.45
C ASP A 519 -30.91 6.41 2.12
N ASN A 520 -29.96 7.33 2.16
CA ASN A 520 -30.30 8.72 1.89
C ASN A 520 -30.33 8.91 0.35
N ARG A 521 -31.07 8.06 -0.34
CA ARG A 521 -31.64 8.46 -1.63
C ARG A 521 -32.48 9.69 -1.35
N PRO A 522 -32.33 10.75 -2.13
CA PRO A 522 -33.40 11.72 -2.31
C PRO A 522 -34.55 10.92 -2.96
N THR A 523 -35.45 10.37 -2.15
CA THR A 523 -36.57 9.51 -2.58
C THR A 523 -37.68 10.27 -3.28
N ASP A 524 -37.51 11.57 -3.55
CA ASP A 524 -38.56 12.41 -4.11
C ASP A 524 -38.12 13.38 -5.22
N VAL A 525 -37.00 13.13 -5.90
CA VAL A 525 -36.75 13.79 -7.19
C VAL A 525 -37.20 12.80 -8.26
N PRO A 526 -38.18 13.15 -9.12
CA PRO A 526 -38.52 12.34 -10.28
C PRO A 526 -37.22 12.16 -11.06
N ALA A 527 -36.83 10.90 -11.32
CA ALA A 527 -35.65 10.60 -12.13
C ALA A 527 -35.81 11.35 -13.46
N ALA A 528 -34.97 12.35 -13.72
CA ALA A 528 -34.84 12.92 -15.05
C ALA A 528 -34.44 11.75 -15.95
N GLU A 529 -35.04 11.61 -17.11
CA GLU A 529 -34.66 10.59 -18.08
C GLU A 529 -33.18 10.77 -18.40
N MET A 530 -32.36 9.76 -18.05
CA MET A 530 -30.94 9.74 -18.38
C MET A 530 -30.78 9.71 -19.90
N THR A 531 -29.80 10.43 -20.42
CA THR A 531 -29.39 10.32 -21.83
C THR A 531 -28.86 8.89 -22.10
N PRO A 532 -28.83 8.43 -23.35
CA PRO A 532 -28.30 7.10 -23.66
C PRO A 532 -26.87 6.87 -23.15
N LEU A 533 -26.04 7.91 -23.09
CA LEU A 533 -24.67 7.82 -22.59
C LEU A 533 -24.62 7.78 -21.06
N GLU A 534 -25.46 8.57 -20.39
CA GLU A 534 -25.62 8.49 -18.92
C GLU A 534 -26.14 7.13 -18.51
N GLN A 535 -27.09 6.55 -19.28
CA GLN A 535 -27.56 5.19 -19.01
C GLN A 535 -26.46 4.16 -19.18
N ALA A 536 -25.63 4.24 -20.22
CA ALA A 536 -24.50 3.33 -20.42
C ALA A 536 -23.47 3.43 -19.27
N VAL A 537 -23.19 4.64 -18.81
CA VAL A 537 -22.32 4.84 -17.62
C VAL A 537 -22.98 4.29 -16.34
N ALA A 538 -24.28 4.50 -16.16
CA ALA A 538 -25.05 3.96 -15.03
C ALA A 538 -25.06 2.43 -15.04
N ASP A 539 -25.16 1.79 -16.20
CA ASP A 539 -25.11 0.33 -16.36
C ASP A 539 -23.72 -0.21 -15.98
N VAL A 540 -22.65 0.45 -16.41
CA VAL A 540 -21.27 0.13 -16.00
C VAL A 540 -21.09 0.26 -14.50
N TRP A 541 -21.62 1.32 -13.89
CA TRP A 541 -21.58 1.48 -12.45
C TRP A 541 -22.40 0.42 -11.72
N SER A 542 -23.58 0.08 -12.27
CA SER A 542 -24.46 -0.95 -11.70
C SER A 542 -23.77 -2.30 -11.62
N GLN A 543 -23.02 -2.65 -12.66
CA GLN A 543 -22.20 -3.87 -12.67
C GLN A 543 -21.06 -3.81 -11.65
N ALA A 544 -20.32 -2.69 -11.59
CA ALA A 544 -19.20 -2.54 -10.68
C ALA A 544 -19.63 -2.51 -9.21
N LEU A 545 -20.78 -1.91 -8.92
CA LEU A 545 -21.34 -1.71 -7.58
C LEU A 545 -22.27 -2.84 -7.14
N GLU A 546 -22.64 -3.76 -8.05
CA GLU A 546 -23.66 -4.80 -7.82
C GLU A 546 -25.01 -4.24 -7.31
N LEU A 547 -25.38 -3.05 -7.80
CA LEU A 547 -26.63 -2.36 -7.45
C LEU A 547 -27.15 -1.56 -8.64
N GLU A 548 -28.46 -1.34 -8.72
CA GLU A 548 -29.09 -0.57 -9.78
C GLU A 548 -28.87 0.94 -9.58
N VAL A 549 -28.23 1.60 -10.58
CA VAL A 549 -27.98 3.05 -10.62
C VAL A 549 -29.06 3.72 -11.45
N THR A 550 -29.91 4.54 -10.83
CA THR A 550 -31.14 5.06 -11.45
C THR A 550 -31.16 6.58 -11.61
N SER A 551 -30.07 7.30 -11.34
CA SER A 551 -30.01 8.75 -11.42
C SER A 551 -28.66 9.23 -11.97
N ALA A 552 -28.69 10.23 -12.85
CA ALA A 552 -27.50 10.86 -13.42
C ALA A 552 -26.73 11.72 -12.40
N ASP A 553 -27.39 12.27 -11.41
CA ASP A 553 -26.80 13.16 -10.41
C ASP A 553 -26.22 12.42 -9.19
N ILE A 554 -26.36 11.09 -9.15
CA ILE A 554 -25.89 10.31 -8.02
C ILE A 554 -24.38 10.18 -8.07
N GLU A 555 -23.75 10.30 -6.89
CA GLU A 555 -22.29 10.15 -6.77
C GLU A 555 -21.90 8.68 -6.56
N PHE A 556 -20.86 8.24 -7.26
CA PHE A 556 -20.30 6.89 -7.18
C PHE A 556 -19.98 6.47 -5.74
N PHE A 557 -19.38 7.39 -4.98
CA PHE A 557 -18.99 7.13 -3.59
C PHE A 557 -20.17 7.12 -2.64
N ALA A 558 -21.25 7.86 -2.94
CA ALA A 558 -22.49 7.83 -2.17
C ALA A 558 -23.22 6.48 -2.30
N LEU A 559 -23.02 5.78 -3.41
CA LEU A 559 -23.51 4.42 -3.65
C LEU A 559 -22.66 3.31 -2.99
N GLY A 560 -21.65 3.68 -2.22
CA GLY A 560 -20.69 2.71 -1.64
C GLY A 560 -19.53 2.37 -2.55
N GLY A 561 -19.36 3.11 -3.64
CA GLY A 561 -18.19 3.04 -4.50
C GLY A 561 -16.90 3.36 -3.72
N HIS A 562 -15.81 2.75 -4.08
CA HIS A 562 -14.49 2.99 -3.51
C HIS A 562 -13.41 2.81 -4.58
N SER A 563 -12.15 3.12 -4.25
CA SER A 563 -11.05 3.13 -5.22
C SER A 563 -10.93 1.85 -6.05
N LEU A 564 -11.14 0.66 -5.45
CA LEU A 564 -11.09 -0.60 -6.17
C LEU A 564 -12.30 -0.82 -7.10
N LEU A 565 -13.50 -0.37 -6.68
CA LEU A 565 -14.69 -0.41 -7.53
C LEU A 565 -14.63 0.67 -8.63
N ALA A 566 -14.04 1.84 -8.33
CA ALA A 566 -13.74 2.85 -9.34
C ALA A 566 -12.76 2.31 -10.39
N LEU A 567 -11.75 1.57 -9.96
CA LEU A 567 -10.82 0.88 -10.84
C LEU A 567 -11.55 -0.15 -11.72
N ALA A 568 -12.47 -0.92 -11.13
CA ALA A 568 -13.30 -1.87 -11.89
C ALA A 568 -14.23 -1.15 -12.88
N ALA A 569 -14.81 -0.02 -12.47
CA ALA A 569 -15.69 0.77 -13.34
C ALA A 569 -14.92 1.40 -14.51
N THR A 570 -13.70 1.92 -14.31
CA THR A 570 -12.87 2.43 -15.41
C THR A 570 -12.52 1.35 -16.44
N GLU A 571 -12.24 0.13 -15.98
CA GLU A 571 -12.01 -1.01 -16.88
C GLU A 571 -13.28 -1.39 -17.66
N ASN A 572 -14.44 -1.45 -16.99
CA ASN A 572 -15.69 -1.74 -17.66
C ASN A 572 -16.06 -0.64 -18.70
N LEU A 573 -15.79 0.65 -18.40
CA LEU A 573 -15.95 1.75 -19.37
C LEU A 573 -15.08 1.53 -20.62
N ARG A 574 -13.84 1.06 -20.43
CA ARG A 574 -12.94 0.75 -21.55
C ARG A 574 -13.45 -0.45 -22.35
N GLU A 575 -13.90 -1.52 -21.69
CA GLU A 575 -14.39 -2.73 -22.35
C GLU A 575 -15.70 -2.50 -23.11
N GLU A 576 -16.65 -1.77 -22.54
CA GLU A 576 -17.99 -1.58 -23.09
C GLU A 576 -18.10 -0.39 -24.03
N LEU A 577 -17.41 0.73 -23.73
CA LEU A 577 -17.52 1.97 -24.47
C LEU A 577 -16.27 2.30 -25.30
N GLY A 578 -15.20 1.50 -25.16
CA GLY A 578 -13.94 1.72 -25.89
C GLY A 578 -13.18 2.97 -25.45
N VAL A 579 -13.46 3.51 -24.26
CA VAL A 579 -12.92 4.79 -23.77
C VAL A 579 -11.99 4.56 -22.60
N GLU A 580 -10.76 5.03 -22.70
CA GLU A 580 -9.79 4.99 -21.61
C GLU A 580 -9.94 6.26 -20.75
N ILE A 581 -10.42 6.08 -19.50
CA ILE A 581 -10.53 7.13 -18.48
C ILE A 581 -9.58 6.77 -17.36
N SER A 582 -8.67 7.68 -17.03
CA SER A 582 -7.77 7.50 -15.89
C SER A 582 -8.54 7.52 -14.56
N LEU A 583 -8.01 6.83 -13.56
CA LEU A 583 -8.62 6.82 -12.23
C LEU A 583 -8.68 8.24 -11.62
N ALA A 584 -7.74 9.12 -11.96
CA ALA A 584 -7.75 10.52 -11.54
C ALA A 584 -8.92 11.30 -12.13
N GLU A 585 -9.21 11.10 -13.42
CA GLU A 585 -10.37 11.72 -14.10
C GLU A 585 -11.68 11.16 -13.56
N PHE A 586 -11.73 9.85 -13.26
CA PHE A 586 -12.88 9.21 -12.63
C PHE A 586 -13.20 9.86 -11.27
N PHE A 587 -12.19 10.11 -10.44
CA PHE A 587 -12.38 10.78 -9.15
C PHE A 587 -12.77 12.26 -9.29
N ALA A 588 -12.34 12.93 -10.36
CA ALA A 588 -12.70 14.31 -10.63
C ALA A 588 -14.15 14.47 -11.15
N ALA A 589 -14.76 13.37 -11.60
CA ALA A 589 -16.13 13.32 -12.15
C ALA A 589 -17.01 12.35 -11.33
N PRO A 590 -17.42 12.72 -10.11
CA PRO A 590 -18.00 11.79 -9.14
C PRO A 590 -19.42 11.35 -9.46
N THR A 591 -20.15 11.99 -10.40
CA THR A 591 -21.53 11.65 -10.78
C THR A 591 -21.61 10.95 -12.13
N VAL A 592 -22.70 10.22 -12.38
CA VAL A 592 -22.96 9.59 -13.69
C VAL A 592 -22.93 10.62 -14.81
N ALA A 593 -23.58 11.76 -14.63
CA ALA A 593 -23.62 12.85 -15.62
C ALA A 593 -22.20 13.40 -15.90
N ALA A 594 -21.41 13.63 -14.87
CA ALA A 594 -20.04 14.13 -15.02
C ALA A 594 -19.15 13.12 -15.75
N GLN A 595 -19.30 11.82 -15.48
CA GLN A 595 -18.57 10.79 -16.20
C GLN A 595 -19.05 10.59 -17.62
N ALA A 596 -20.36 10.67 -17.89
CA ALA A 596 -20.88 10.65 -19.25
C ALA A 596 -20.27 11.79 -20.10
N ALA A 597 -20.14 12.98 -19.53
CA ALA A 597 -19.46 14.11 -20.20
C ALA A 597 -17.95 13.86 -20.44
N LEU A 598 -17.27 13.10 -19.56
CA LEU A 598 -15.89 12.66 -19.78
C LEU A 598 -15.80 11.67 -20.94
N VAL A 599 -16.67 10.65 -20.93
CA VAL A 599 -16.76 9.63 -21.98
C VAL A 599 -17.06 10.27 -23.33
N GLU A 600 -18.01 11.21 -23.40
CA GLU A 600 -18.33 11.94 -24.62
C GLU A 600 -17.13 12.68 -25.21
N ARG A 601 -16.39 13.41 -24.36
CA ARG A 601 -15.16 14.11 -24.80
C ARG A 601 -14.11 13.16 -25.35
N ALA A 602 -13.91 12.02 -24.69
CA ALA A 602 -12.93 11.02 -25.11
C ALA A 602 -13.34 10.35 -26.42
N LEU A 603 -14.63 10.05 -26.62
CA LEU A 603 -15.18 9.53 -27.87
C LEU A 603 -15.02 10.55 -29.01
N LEU A 604 -15.29 11.83 -28.77
CA LEU A 604 -15.13 12.89 -29.77
C LEU A 604 -13.66 13.09 -30.16
N ALA A 605 -12.72 12.99 -29.18
CA ALA A 605 -11.30 13.06 -29.47
C ALA A 605 -10.84 11.88 -30.33
N ALA A 606 -11.27 10.66 -30.01
CA ALA A 606 -10.94 9.48 -30.80
C ALA A 606 -11.50 9.49 -32.23
N HIS A 607 -12.66 10.13 -32.46
CA HIS A 607 -13.26 10.27 -33.80
C HIS A 607 -12.74 11.49 -34.57
N GLY A 608 -12.22 12.52 -33.86
CA GLY A 608 -11.62 13.71 -34.47
C GLY A 608 -10.32 13.41 -35.23
N ASP A 609 -9.55 12.44 -34.76
CA ASP A 609 -8.31 11.97 -35.42
C ASP A 609 -8.57 11.16 -36.70
N LEU A 610 -9.78 10.66 -36.91
CA LEU A 610 -10.18 9.91 -38.13
C LEU A 610 -10.55 10.80 -39.32
N HIS A 611 -10.67 12.12 -39.14
CA HIS A 611 -11.10 13.03 -40.22
C HIS A 611 -9.95 13.84 -40.90
N LEU A 612 -8.69 13.59 -40.58
CA LEU A 612 -7.56 14.34 -41.14
C LEU A 612 -6.81 13.65 -42.30
N ASP A 613 -7.25 12.47 -42.78
CA ASP A 613 -6.65 11.78 -43.93
C ASP A 613 -7.65 11.63 -45.09
N LEU A 614 -8.22 12.74 -45.62
CA LEU A 614 -8.77 12.75 -46.94
C LEU A 614 -7.77 13.44 -47.90
N PRO A 615 -7.26 12.73 -48.95
CA PRO A 615 -6.38 13.36 -49.91
C PRO A 615 -7.17 14.41 -50.71
N GLU A 616 -6.66 15.64 -50.75
CA GLU A 616 -7.14 16.68 -51.66
C GLU A 616 -7.02 16.17 -53.09
N HIS A 617 -8.16 15.97 -53.75
CA HIS A 617 -8.20 15.81 -55.19
C HIS A 617 -7.74 17.14 -55.84
N SER A 618 -6.53 17.13 -56.35
CA SER A 618 -6.07 18.17 -57.26
C SER A 618 -6.79 18.00 -58.61
N ASP A 619 -7.77 18.82 -58.87
CA ASP A 619 -8.25 19.06 -60.24
C ASP A 619 -7.16 19.81 -60.99
N ALA A 620 -6.51 19.12 -61.92
CA ALA A 620 -5.66 19.73 -62.92
C ALA A 620 -6.43 19.89 -64.22
N HIS A 621 -6.58 21.12 -64.66
CA HIS A 621 -6.75 21.49 -66.10
C HIS A 621 -5.40 21.77 -66.71
#